data_743aac1cdd3e407914c1bf8d29d5bc4a
#
_entry.id   743aac1cdd3e407914c1bf8d29d5bc4a
#
_cell.length_a   1.000
_cell.length_b   1.000
_cell.length_c   1.000
_cell.angle_alpha   90.00
_cell.angle_beta   90.00
_cell.angle_gamma   90.00
#
_symmetry.space_group_name_H-M   'P 1'
#
loop_
_entity.id
_entity.type
_entity.pdbx_description
1 polymer ?
#
loop_
_entity_poly.entity_id
_entity_poly.type
_entity_poly.pdbx_seq_one_letter_code
_entity_poly.pdbx_strand_id
1 'polypeptide(L)'
;MKGNSVIGVTLGDPAGIGPEVFARVLDDASRKCEIVVYGTQWALELGAKIAGVSPNGRYKLVDVGIDKPVDFEFGVVSSVCGRIAVESVEAAAADALSGQIDGMMTCPLNKEAIHAAGYSDIGHQEILARLADVDVTATMLMTPGLRVVHLSTHKSLIEAGHYVTRDNVLEKIDLCHRTLTRWGL
;
A
#
# COMPACT_ATOMS: atom_id res chain seq x y z
N MET A 1 -3.95 12.25 26.33
CA MET A 1 -2.76 11.85 25.54
C MET A 1 -3.30 11.07 24.35
N LYS A 2 -3.03 11.48 23.08
CA LYS A 2 -3.33 10.62 21.94
C LYS A 2 -2.49 9.33 22.13
N GLY A 3 -3.12 8.17 22.08
CA GLY A 3 -2.41 6.89 22.05
C GLY A 3 -1.41 6.86 20.89
N ASN A 4 -0.50 5.89 20.87
CA ASN A 4 0.39 5.70 19.72
C ASN A 4 -0.46 5.48 18.48
N SER A 5 -0.06 6.09 17.35
CA SER A 5 -0.71 5.84 16.06
C SER A 5 -0.56 4.38 15.67
N VAL A 6 -1.62 3.79 15.12
CA VAL A 6 -1.65 2.41 14.61
C VAL A 6 -1.46 2.45 13.10
N ILE A 7 -0.40 1.87 12.59
CA ILE A 7 -0.06 1.85 11.15
C ILE A 7 -0.20 0.44 10.59
N GLY A 8 -1.06 0.30 9.59
CA GLY A 8 -1.18 -0.92 8.80
C GLY A 8 -0.08 -1.00 7.74
N VAL A 9 0.58 -2.15 7.62
CA VAL A 9 1.62 -2.37 6.63
C VAL A 9 1.30 -3.61 5.80
N THR A 10 1.09 -3.44 4.50
CA THR A 10 0.93 -4.59 3.59
C THR A 10 2.28 -5.05 3.08
N LEU A 11 2.55 -6.35 3.13
CA LEU A 11 3.84 -6.93 2.69
C LEU A 11 4.05 -6.88 1.17
N GLY A 12 2.98 -6.63 0.39
CA GLY A 12 3.03 -6.62 -1.07
C GLY A 12 3.19 -8.00 -1.66
N ASP A 13 3.86 -8.08 -2.82
CA ASP A 13 4.13 -9.35 -3.49
C ASP A 13 5.17 -10.16 -2.72
N PRO A 14 4.84 -11.40 -2.24
CA PRO A 14 5.80 -12.27 -1.55
C PRO A 14 7.03 -12.64 -2.39
N ALA A 15 6.91 -12.72 -3.72
CA ALA A 15 8.02 -13.00 -4.63
C ALA A 15 8.89 -11.77 -4.92
N GLY A 16 8.49 -10.59 -4.44
CA GLY A 16 9.20 -9.33 -4.58
C GLY A 16 10.05 -8.96 -3.34
N ILE A 17 10.49 -7.71 -3.32
CA ILE A 17 11.39 -7.18 -2.27
C ILE A 17 10.63 -6.72 -0.99
N GLY A 18 9.29 -6.59 -1.06
CA GLY A 18 8.48 -6.01 0.02
C GLY A 18 8.71 -6.62 1.39
N PRO A 19 8.60 -7.96 1.55
CA PRO A 19 8.79 -8.63 2.84
C PRO A 19 10.19 -8.41 3.43
N GLU A 20 11.24 -8.41 2.61
CA GLU A 20 12.62 -8.14 3.03
C GLU A 20 12.79 -6.70 3.52
N VAL A 21 12.33 -5.73 2.75
CA VAL A 21 12.45 -4.30 3.10
C VAL A 21 11.70 -4.02 4.40
N PHE A 22 10.49 -4.54 4.54
CA PHE A 22 9.73 -4.36 5.77
C PHE A 22 10.41 -5.02 6.98
N ALA A 23 10.90 -6.24 6.85
CA ALA A 23 11.59 -6.93 7.96
C ALA A 23 12.79 -6.14 8.49
N ARG A 24 13.53 -5.43 7.62
CA ARG A 24 14.66 -4.60 8.01
C ARG A 24 14.29 -3.39 8.87
N VAL A 25 13.09 -2.82 8.66
CA VAL A 25 12.67 -1.59 9.33
C VAL A 25 11.69 -1.83 10.49
N LEU A 26 11.18 -3.06 10.63
CA LEU A 26 10.14 -3.40 11.60
C LEU A 26 10.51 -3.02 13.04
N ASP A 27 11.73 -3.32 13.49
CA ASP A 27 12.15 -3.04 14.87
C ASP A 27 12.13 -1.53 15.16
N ASP A 28 12.68 -0.72 14.24
CA ASP A 28 12.68 0.74 14.39
C ASP A 28 11.28 1.35 14.28
N ALA A 29 10.45 0.85 13.38
CA ALA A 29 9.08 1.32 13.20
C ALA A 29 8.21 1.02 14.43
N SER A 30 8.33 -0.19 15.00
CA SER A 30 7.54 -0.62 16.15
C SER A 30 7.87 0.11 17.45
N ARG A 31 8.98 0.86 17.50
CA ARG A 31 9.32 1.77 18.61
C ARG A 31 8.59 3.12 18.51
N LYS A 32 8.08 3.49 17.32
CA LYS A 32 7.49 4.78 17.04
C LYS A 32 5.97 4.74 16.98
N CYS A 33 5.40 3.61 16.56
CA CYS A 33 3.96 3.40 16.41
C CYS A 33 3.60 1.94 16.62
N GLU A 34 2.32 1.67 16.79
CA GLU A 34 1.81 0.30 16.76
C GLU A 34 1.72 -0.16 15.29
N ILE A 35 2.19 -1.39 15.03
CA ILE A 35 2.25 -1.96 13.68
C ILE A 35 1.26 -3.11 13.55
N VAL A 36 0.41 -3.04 12.53
CA VAL A 36 -0.42 -4.16 12.05
C VAL A 36 0.07 -4.58 10.68
N VAL A 37 0.58 -5.78 10.56
CA VAL A 37 1.11 -6.34 9.30
C VAL A 37 0.00 -7.11 8.59
N TYR A 38 -0.18 -6.88 7.31
CA TYR A 38 -1.12 -7.61 6.46
C TYR A 38 -0.34 -8.37 5.39
N GLY A 39 -0.54 -9.69 5.35
CA GLY A 39 0.19 -10.56 4.44
C GLY A 39 0.11 -12.02 4.88
N THR A 40 1.15 -12.79 4.63
CA THR A 40 1.25 -14.15 5.13
C THR A 40 2.46 -14.31 6.06
N GLN A 41 2.30 -15.14 7.10
CA GLN A 41 3.37 -15.42 8.06
C GLN A 41 4.63 -15.91 7.35
N TRP A 42 4.48 -16.83 6.39
CA TRP A 42 5.64 -17.38 5.68
C TRP A 42 6.39 -16.34 4.84
N ALA A 43 5.67 -15.35 4.26
CA ALA A 43 6.32 -14.29 3.48
C ALA A 43 7.14 -13.36 4.38
N LEU A 44 6.62 -13.00 5.56
CA LEU A 44 7.36 -12.21 6.54
C LEU A 44 8.60 -12.94 7.05
N GLU A 45 8.47 -14.22 7.41
CA GLU A 45 9.60 -15.05 7.87
C GLU A 45 10.68 -15.21 6.80
N LEU A 46 10.25 -15.40 5.54
CA LEU A 46 11.16 -15.54 4.41
C LEU A 46 11.90 -14.22 4.13
N GLY A 47 11.17 -13.09 4.16
CA GLY A 47 11.77 -11.76 4.05
C GLY A 47 12.78 -11.48 5.15
N ALA A 48 12.45 -11.80 6.40
CA ALA A 48 13.35 -11.66 7.54
C ALA A 48 14.61 -12.53 7.41
N LYS A 49 14.46 -13.77 6.93
CA LYS A 49 15.58 -14.67 6.65
C LYS A 49 16.54 -14.10 5.60
N ILE A 50 16.00 -13.55 4.50
CA ILE A 50 16.82 -12.91 3.44
C ILE A 50 17.50 -11.66 3.97
N ALA A 51 16.78 -10.86 4.74
CA ALA A 51 17.31 -9.66 5.37
C ALA A 51 18.41 -9.95 6.40
N GLY A 52 18.54 -11.20 6.88
CA GLY A 52 19.45 -11.59 7.94
C GLY A 52 19.05 -10.99 9.29
N VAL A 53 17.76 -10.74 9.51
CA VAL A 53 17.22 -10.17 10.74
C VAL A 53 16.19 -11.12 11.36
N SER A 54 15.99 -11.00 12.68
CA SER A 54 14.84 -11.61 13.34
C SER A 54 13.73 -10.56 13.43
N PRO A 55 12.48 -10.88 13.11
CA PRO A 55 11.36 -9.93 13.22
C PRO A 55 10.98 -9.76 14.71
N ASN A 56 11.84 -9.07 15.47
CA ASN A 56 11.70 -8.90 16.92
C ASN A 56 10.85 -7.69 17.33
N GLY A 57 10.35 -6.92 16.33
CA GLY A 57 9.47 -5.79 16.59
C GLY A 57 8.12 -6.20 17.19
N ARG A 58 7.46 -5.26 17.87
CA ARG A 58 6.06 -5.47 18.30
C ARG A 58 5.13 -5.22 17.13
N TYR A 59 4.46 -6.25 16.69
CA TYR A 59 3.45 -6.15 15.64
C TYR A 59 2.33 -7.18 15.86
N LYS A 60 1.18 -6.89 15.28
CA LYS A 60 0.09 -7.84 15.08
C LYS A 60 0.10 -8.27 13.63
N LEU A 61 0.01 -9.56 13.35
CA LEU A 61 -0.15 -10.07 11.98
C LEU A 61 -1.62 -10.38 11.71
N VAL A 62 -2.12 -9.85 10.61
CA VAL A 62 -3.36 -10.25 9.96
C VAL A 62 -2.95 -11.12 8.77
N ASP A 63 -2.94 -12.44 9.00
CA ASP A 63 -2.59 -13.41 7.97
C ASP A 63 -3.78 -13.64 7.04
N VAL A 64 -3.56 -13.49 5.73
CA VAL A 64 -4.61 -13.69 4.71
C VAL A 64 -4.87 -15.19 4.43
N GLY A 65 -4.18 -16.09 5.13
CA GLY A 65 -4.50 -17.52 5.13
C GLY A 65 -4.18 -18.25 3.83
N ILE A 66 -3.22 -17.75 3.04
CA ILE A 66 -2.79 -18.37 1.79
C ILE A 66 -1.44 -19.04 1.97
N ASP A 67 -1.38 -20.34 1.75
CA ASP A 67 -0.17 -21.14 1.86
C ASP A 67 0.89 -20.77 0.83
N LYS A 68 2.15 -21.02 1.18
CA LYS A 68 3.26 -20.86 0.26
C LYS A 68 3.15 -21.83 -0.90
N PRO A 69 3.16 -21.37 -2.17
CA PRO A 69 3.17 -22.27 -3.33
C PRO A 69 4.36 -23.24 -3.28
N VAL A 70 4.13 -24.49 -3.72
CA VAL A 70 5.18 -25.53 -3.77
C VAL A 70 6.31 -25.13 -4.72
N ASP A 71 5.94 -24.46 -5.81
CA ASP A 71 6.81 -23.95 -6.87
C ASP A 71 7.21 -22.48 -6.68
N PHE A 72 7.13 -21.97 -5.43
CA PHE A 72 7.49 -20.60 -5.13
C PHE A 72 8.96 -20.29 -5.45
N GLU A 73 9.17 -19.26 -6.25
CA GLU A 73 10.48 -18.76 -6.62
C GLU A 73 10.50 -17.23 -6.58
N PHE A 74 11.58 -16.63 -6.06
CA PHE A 74 11.74 -15.17 -6.03
C PHE A 74 11.90 -14.59 -7.43
N GLY A 75 11.26 -13.43 -7.65
CA GLY A 75 11.31 -12.72 -8.93
C GLY A 75 10.49 -13.36 -10.04
N VAL A 76 9.80 -14.45 -9.76
CA VAL A 76 8.91 -15.12 -10.71
C VAL A 76 7.47 -14.68 -10.49
N VAL A 77 6.79 -14.31 -11.58
CA VAL A 77 5.38 -13.91 -11.54
C VAL A 77 4.52 -15.11 -11.11
N SER A 78 3.74 -14.92 -10.05
CA SER A 78 2.86 -15.94 -9.49
C SER A 78 1.48 -15.35 -9.20
N SER A 79 0.44 -16.00 -9.72
CA SER A 79 -0.95 -15.63 -9.45
C SER A 79 -1.30 -15.74 -7.95
N VAL A 80 -0.72 -16.72 -7.25
CA VAL A 80 -0.91 -16.87 -5.80
C VAL A 80 -0.29 -15.68 -5.05
N CYS A 81 0.91 -15.26 -5.43
CA CYS A 81 1.56 -14.07 -4.84
C CYS A 81 0.79 -12.79 -5.17
N GLY A 82 0.25 -12.66 -6.39
CA GLY A 82 -0.62 -11.55 -6.77
C GLY A 82 -1.89 -11.49 -5.93
N ARG A 83 -2.52 -12.64 -5.67
CA ARG A 83 -3.69 -12.75 -4.80
C ARG A 83 -3.36 -12.34 -3.36
N ILE A 84 -2.26 -12.82 -2.80
CA ILE A 84 -1.80 -12.43 -1.46
C ILE A 84 -1.61 -10.92 -1.37
N ALA A 85 -0.99 -10.31 -2.38
CA ALA A 85 -0.76 -8.87 -2.39
C ALA A 85 -2.07 -8.07 -2.38
N VAL A 86 -3.07 -8.46 -3.19
CA VAL A 86 -4.37 -7.77 -3.24
C VAL A 86 -5.17 -8.00 -1.97
N GLU A 87 -5.32 -9.24 -1.50
CA GLU A 87 -6.09 -9.55 -0.28
C GLU A 87 -5.49 -8.86 0.95
N SER A 88 -4.15 -8.69 1.01
CA SER A 88 -3.49 -7.92 2.05
C SER A 88 -3.88 -6.43 2.02
N VAL A 89 -3.97 -5.83 0.84
CA VAL A 89 -4.43 -4.43 0.68
C VAL A 89 -5.91 -4.31 1.04
N GLU A 90 -6.73 -5.26 0.65
CA GLU A 90 -8.17 -5.28 0.96
C GLU A 90 -8.42 -5.37 2.47
N ALA A 91 -7.73 -6.27 3.17
CA ALA A 91 -7.82 -6.40 4.62
C ALA A 91 -7.37 -5.12 5.35
N ALA A 92 -6.25 -4.53 4.92
CA ALA A 92 -5.75 -3.28 5.51
C ALA A 92 -6.69 -2.09 5.24
N ALA A 93 -7.27 -2.02 4.04
CA ALA A 93 -8.24 -0.98 3.70
C ALA A 93 -9.53 -1.10 4.51
N ALA A 94 -10.02 -2.32 4.77
CA ALA A 94 -11.18 -2.54 5.62
C ALA A 94 -10.93 -2.04 7.06
N ASP A 95 -9.75 -2.33 7.62
CA ASP A 95 -9.36 -1.86 8.94
C ASP A 95 -9.15 -0.32 8.98
N ALA A 96 -8.65 0.28 7.89
CA ALA A 96 -8.54 1.74 7.77
C ALA A 96 -9.91 2.42 7.71
N LEU A 97 -10.83 1.88 6.92
CA LEU A 97 -12.19 2.41 6.77
C LEU A 97 -13.00 2.28 8.07
N SER A 98 -12.78 1.22 8.84
CA SER A 98 -13.41 1.03 10.15
C SER A 98 -12.72 1.78 11.30
N GLY A 99 -11.58 2.45 11.04
CA GLY A 99 -10.82 3.21 12.03
C GLY A 99 -10.01 2.35 13.00
N GLN A 100 -9.71 1.09 12.67
CA GLN A 100 -8.85 0.21 13.45
C GLN A 100 -7.36 0.53 13.24
N ILE A 101 -7.01 1.14 12.12
CA ILE A 101 -5.69 1.70 11.85
C ILE A 101 -5.80 3.16 11.42
N ASP A 102 -4.83 3.99 11.80
CA ASP A 102 -4.80 5.43 11.50
C ASP A 102 -4.24 5.75 10.11
N GLY A 103 -3.53 4.80 9.51
CA GLY A 103 -2.95 4.94 8.19
C GLY A 103 -2.37 3.64 7.64
N MET A 104 -2.14 3.62 6.35
CA MET A 104 -1.58 2.46 5.64
C MET A 104 -0.22 2.81 5.01
N MET A 105 0.71 1.87 5.09
CA MET A 105 1.93 1.81 4.29
C MET A 105 1.89 0.55 3.44
N THR A 106 2.20 0.67 2.16
CA THR A 106 2.15 -0.47 1.25
C THR A 106 3.53 -0.79 0.71
N CYS A 107 3.95 -2.06 0.81
CA CYS A 107 5.11 -2.57 0.09
C CYS A 107 4.76 -2.82 -1.39
N PRO A 108 5.77 -2.90 -2.27
CA PRO A 108 5.56 -3.07 -3.70
C PRO A 108 4.75 -4.32 -4.05
N LEU A 109 3.85 -4.18 -5.02
CA LEU A 109 3.13 -5.29 -5.65
C LEU A 109 3.60 -5.46 -7.11
N ASN A 110 3.31 -6.62 -7.69
CA ASN A 110 3.59 -6.92 -9.09
C ASN A 110 2.29 -6.91 -9.91
N LYS A 111 2.19 -6.03 -10.91
CA LYS A 111 0.98 -5.86 -11.74
C LYS A 111 0.65 -7.12 -12.54
N GLU A 112 1.66 -7.79 -13.10
CA GLU A 112 1.46 -9.02 -13.87
C GLU A 112 0.95 -10.15 -12.96
N ALA A 113 1.46 -10.25 -11.73
CA ALA A 113 1.00 -11.21 -10.74
C ALA A 113 -0.47 -10.96 -10.33
N ILE A 114 -0.85 -9.69 -10.14
CA ILE A 114 -2.23 -9.28 -9.84
C ILE A 114 -3.17 -9.68 -11.00
N HIS A 115 -2.79 -9.38 -12.24
CA HIS A 115 -3.58 -9.75 -13.41
C HIS A 115 -3.66 -11.28 -13.59
N ALA A 116 -2.57 -12.00 -13.36
CA ALA A 116 -2.56 -13.46 -13.37
C ALA A 116 -3.48 -14.07 -12.28
N ALA A 117 -3.70 -13.35 -11.18
CA ALA A 117 -4.65 -13.71 -10.13
C ALA A 117 -6.12 -13.37 -10.47
N GLY A 118 -6.36 -12.73 -11.63
CA GLY A 118 -7.71 -12.38 -12.11
C GLY A 118 -8.23 -11.01 -11.69
N TYR A 119 -7.41 -10.17 -11.06
CA TYR A 119 -7.78 -8.80 -10.72
C TYR A 119 -7.52 -7.86 -11.91
N SER A 120 -8.41 -6.89 -12.10
CA SER A 120 -8.29 -5.87 -13.15
C SER A 120 -7.58 -4.59 -12.70
N ASP A 121 -7.35 -4.45 -11.40
CA ASP A 121 -6.68 -3.28 -10.82
C ASP A 121 -5.23 -3.18 -11.33
N ILE A 122 -4.77 -1.95 -11.63
CA ILE A 122 -3.43 -1.70 -12.16
C ILE A 122 -2.40 -1.54 -11.03
N GLY A 123 -2.86 -1.16 -9.84
CA GLY A 123 -2.00 -0.92 -8.68
C GLY A 123 -2.77 -0.50 -7.44
N HIS A 124 -2.04 -0.07 -6.41
CA HIS A 124 -2.63 0.30 -5.12
C HIS A 124 -3.70 1.39 -5.22
N GLN A 125 -3.50 2.38 -6.09
CA GLN A 125 -4.42 3.52 -6.19
C GLN A 125 -5.81 3.07 -6.66
N GLU A 126 -5.87 2.20 -7.65
CA GLU A 126 -7.11 1.67 -8.21
C GLU A 126 -7.81 0.74 -7.20
N ILE A 127 -7.04 -0.14 -6.53
CA ILE A 127 -7.58 -1.01 -5.48
C ILE A 127 -8.20 -0.16 -4.36
N LEU A 128 -7.47 0.83 -3.87
CA LEU A 128 -7.93 1.68 -2.77
C LEU A 128 -9.12 2.57 -3.18
N ALA A 129 -9.15 3.09 -4.41
CA ALA A 129 -10.28 3.86 -4.93
C ALA A 129 -11.55 3.02 -4.97
N ARG A 130 -11.45 1.79 -5.50
CA ARG A 130 -12.56 0.82 -5.54
C ARG A 130 -13.08 0.49 -4.13
N LEU A 131 -12.18 0.22 -3.18
CA LEU A 131 -12.56 -0.14 -1.82
C LEU A 131 -13.16 1.02 -1.02
N ALA A 132 -12.72 2.24 -1.29
CA ALA A 132 -13.26 3.45 -0.66
C ALA A 132 -14.50 4.01 -1.36
N ASP A 133 -14.94 3.39 -2.47
CA ASP A 133 -16.05 3.83 -3.30
C ASP A 133 -15.94 5.32 -3.70
N VAL A 134 -14.78 5.68 -4.26
CA VAL A 134 -14.47 7.04 -4.69
C VAL A 134 -13.99 7.08 -6.14
N ASP A 135 -14.53 8.04 -6.92
CA ASP A 135 -14.14 8.24 -8.32
C ASP A 135 -12.87 9.07 -8.46
N VAL A 136 -12.58 9.93 -7.48
CA VAL A 136 -11.49 10.91 -7.57
C VAL A 136 -10.41 10.63 -6.53
N THR A 137 -9.24 10.29 -7.02
CA THR A 137 -8.04 10.11 -6.21
C THR A 137 -6.90 11.00 -6.69
N ALA A 138 -5.89 11.21 -5.86
CA ALA A 138 -4.69 11.94 -6.24
C ALA A 138 -3.47 11.41 -5.51
N THR A 139 -2.33 11.41 -6.19
CA THR A 139 -1.03 11.18 -5.58
C THR A 139 -0.45 12.50 -5.10
N MET A 140 -0.12 12.60 -3.82
CA MET A 140 0.58 13.72 -3.23
C MET A 140 2.00 13.30 -2.84
N LEU A 141 3.00 13.96 -3.42
CA LEU A 141 4.39 13.84 -3.00
C LEU A 141 4.65 14.87 -1.89
N MET A 142 5.25 14.42 -0.79
CA MET A 142 5.44 15.26 0.38
C MET A 142 6.90 15.24 0.83
N THR A 143 7.45 16.44 1.06
CA THR A 143 8.73 16.65 1.73
C THR A 143 8.60 17.85 2.68
N PRO A 144 9.48 18.03 3.66
CA PRO A 144 9.42 19.21 4.52
C PRO A 144 9.37 20.51 3.70
N GLY A 145 8.31 21.31 3.92
CA GLY A 145 8.09 22.58 3.22
C GLY A 145 7.49 22.51 1.82
N LEU A 146 7.31 21.33 1.22
CA LEU A 146 6.73 21.19 -0.12
C LEU A 146 5.76 19.99 -0.20
N ARG A 147 4.59 20.25 -0.78
CA ARG A 147 3.59 19.23 -1.16
C ARG A 147 3.22 19.43 -2.61
N VAL A 148 3.31 18.38 -3.40
CA VAL A 148 2.99 18.41 -4.83
C VAL A 148 1.94 17.36 -5.14
N VAL A 149 0.83 17.79 -5.73
CA VAL A 149 -0.23 16.88 -6.17
C VAL A 149 -0.22 16.79 -7.69
N HIS A 150 -0.25 15.58 -8.20
CA HIS A 150 -0.33 15.34 -9.63
C HIS A 150 -1.75 15.59 -10.14
N LEU A 151 -1.88 16.38 -11.20
CA LEU A 151 -3.14 16.53 -11.91
C LEU A 151 -3.49 15.26 -12.68
N SER A 152 -2.50 14.66 -13.33
CA SER A 152 -2.63 13.39 -14.05
C SER A 152 -1.39 12.51 -13.85
N THR A 153 -1.57 11.17 -13.98
CA THR A 153 -0.51 10.17 -13.94
C THR A 153 -0.71 9.19 -15.10
N HIS A 154 0.37 8.57 -15.57
CA HIS A 154 0.33 7.49 -16.58
C HIS A 154 -0.36 7.85 -17.90
N LYS A 155 -0.29 9.11 -18.32
CA LYS A 155 -0.80 9.61 -19.61
C LYS A 155 0.37 9.94 -20.53
N SER A 156 0.16 9.78 -21.84
CA SER A 156 1.07 10.34 -22.83
C SER A 156 1.11 11.87 -22.73
N LEU A 157 2.17 12.51 -23.24
CA LEU A 157 2.28 13.98 -23.19
C LEU A 157 1.09 14.70 -23.83
N ILE A 158 0.59 14.17 -24.96
CA ILE A 158 -0.56 14.73 -25.67
C ILE A 158 -1.84 14.60 -24.83
N GLU A 159 -2.09 13.43 -24.26
CA GLU A 159 -3.26 13.18 -23.39
C GLU A 159 -3.18 14.00 -22.10
N ALA A 160 -2.00 14.12 -21.52
CA ALA A 160 -1.79 14.97 -20.33
C ALA A 160 -2.10 16.44 -20.65
N GLY A 161 -1.69 16.92 -21.83
CA GLY A 161 -2.04 18.27 -22.30
C GLY A 161 -3.54 18.48 -22.44
N HIS A 162 -4.25 17.53 -23.03
CA HIS A 162 -5.72 17.58 -23.16
C HIS A 162 -6.45 17.44 -21.82
N TYR A 163 -5.83 16.76 -20.84
CA TYR A 163 -6.41 16.59 -19.51
C TYR A 163 -6.35 17.87 -18.67
N VAL A 164 -5.48 18.82 -19.01
CA VAL A 164 -5.37 20.11 -18.33
C VAL A 164 -6.57 21.00 -18.74
N THR A 165 -7.69 20.78 -18.09
CA THR A 165 -8.90 21.60 -18.23
C THR A 165 -9.16 22.36 -16.93
N ARG A 166 -9.98 23.43 -17.03
CA ARG A 166 -10.41 24.19 -15.86
C ARG A 166 -11.06 23.28 -14.81
N ASP A 167 -11.94 22.38 -15.27
CA ASP A 167 -12.73 21.52 -14.38
C ASP A 167 -11.85 20.46 -13.68
N ASN A 168 -10.95 19.80 -14.40
CA ASN A 168 -10.01 18.85 -13.82
C ASN A 168 -9.06 19.52 -12.81
N VAL A 169 -8.59 20.73 -13.09
CA VAL A 169 -7.75 21.50 -12.16
C VAL A 169 -8.54 21.88 -10.91
N LEU A 170 -9.78 22.38 -11.07
CA LEU A 170 -10.63 22.76 -9.96
C LEU A 170 -10.96 21.58 -9.05
N GLU A 171 -11.29 20.41 -9.64
CA GLU A 171 -11.57 19.19 -8.91
C GLU A 171 -10.36 18.77 -8.03
N LYS A 172 -9.14 18.83 -8.57
CA LYS A 172 -7.91 18.51 -7.80
C LYS A 172 -7.61 19.54 -6.71
N ILE A 173 -7.83 20.82 -6.98
CA ILE A 173 -7.69 21.87 -5.96
C ILE A 173 -8.67 21.64 -4.81
N ASP A 174 -9.94 21.35 -5.11
CA ASP A 174 -10.96 21.09 -4.12
C ASP A 174 -10.67 19.83 -3.29
N LEU A 175 -10.23 18.74 -3.94
CA LEU A 175 -9.78 17.53 -3.26
C LEU A 175 -8.62 17.81 -2.30
N CYS A 176 -7.60 18.57 -2.76
CA CYS A 176 -6.47 18.96 -1.92
C CYS A 176 -6.91 19.81 -0.74
N HIS A 177 -7.72 20.85 -0.99
CA HIS A 177 -8.21 21.74 0.06
C HIS A 177 -8.96 20.99 1.15
N ARG A 178 -9.94 20.15 0.77
CA ARG A 178 -10.72 19.36 1.73
C ARG A 178 -9.84 18.38 2.51
N THR A 179 -8.87 17.74 1.86
CA THR A 179 -7.98 16.77 2.49
C THR A 179 -7.04 17.45 3.49
N LEU A 180 -6.37 18.54 3.09
CA LEU A 180 -5.43 19.26 3.95
C LEU A 180 -6.16 19.89 5.14
N THR A 181 -7.34 20.48 4.92
CA THR A 181 -8.17 21.03 6.01
C THR A 181 -8.56 19.95 7.03
N ARG A 182 -8.92 18.74 6.57
CA ARG A 182 -9.22 17.59 7.45
C ARG A 182 -7.99 17.18 8.27
N TRP A 183 -6.79 17.32 7.73
CA TRP A 183 -5.53 17.04 8.44
C TRP A 183 -5.08 18.19 9.36
N GLY A 184 -5.80 19.32 9.39
CA GLY A 184 -5.46 20.50 10.19
C GLY A 184 -4.34 21.34 9.59
N LEU A 185 -4.20 21.31 8.27
CA LEU A 185 -3.18 22.03 7.50
C LEU A 185 -3.80 23.12 6.63
#